data_a48978cc262e07478cff32d2a6f9e46f
#
_entry.id   a48978cc262e07478cff32d2a6f9e46f
#
_cell.length_a   1.000
_cell.length_b   1.000
_cell.length_c   1.000
_cell.angle_alpha   90.00
_cell.angle_beta   90.00
_cell.angle_gamma   90.00
#
_symmetry.space_group_name_H-M   'P 1'
#
loop_
_entity.id
_entity.type
_entity.pdbx_description
1 polymer ?
#
loop_
_entity_poly.entity_id
_entity_poly.type
_entity_poly.pdbx_seq_one_letter_code
_entity_poly.pdbx_strand_id
1 'polypeptide(L)'
;MKGRGLVLSIGVALLCATVAAQQQAPPAAQPQGQQGQGQGQGQGRRGGGPPAPTGPHIYIRAGLKSHGPGQHDYPQFLADWSKILTERNAVVNGSLHFPTAQELEGVDVMVMYKGDAGGMTPEEKTILENYLKRGGGLVSFHDTLCGPDPAYYSTILGGAKKHGEVNYTLDANVPYKVVDPTNPIMEGMTDVSIRDEAFYLMTWAQSPKIHVLATAKIDDTPSAKQAGHAGEDVPQIWTYENTLPGGKPYRAFVWMQGHEYSNFTDIRIEPMLLKGIAWAAKKPYDALLTVRTPPQRGGGGAGRGEGRGGGGQ
;
A
#
# COMPACT_ATOMS: atom_id res chain seq x y z
N MET A 1 46.50 21.90 -52.51
CA MET A 1 46.92 20.50 -52.29
C MET A 1 45.72 19.72 -51.71
N LYS A 2 45.20 18.74 -52.47
CA LYS A 2 43.98 17.99 -52.16
C LYS A 2 44.36 16.72 -51.37
N GLY A 3 43.90 16.60 -50.14
CA GLY A 3 43.99 15.36 -49.33
C GLY A 3 42.66 14.62 -49.32
N ARG A 4 42.62 13.46 -49.98
CA ARG A 4 41.48 12.53 -49.96
C ARG A 4 41.56 11.64 -48.71
N GLY A 5 40.57 11.75 -47.82
CA GLY A 5 40.38 10.82 -46.74
C GLY A 5 39.55 9.61 -47.17
N LEU A 6 40.08 8.42 -46.93
CA LEU A 6 39.51 7.10 -47.24
C LEU A 6 38.48 6.73 -46.18
N VAL A 7 37.24 6.44 -46.60
CA VAL A 7 36.18 5.93 -45.72
C VAL A 7 36.21 4.40 -45.77
N LEU A 8 36.52 3.79 -44.62
CA LEU A 8 36.50 2.34 -44.46
C LEU A 8 35.14 1.94 -43.92
N SER A 9 34.32 1.28 -44.74
CA SER A 9 33.04 0.69 -44.32
C SER A 9 33.27 -0.68 -43.76
N ILE A 10 33.00 -0.87 -42.45
CA ILE A 10 32.99 -2.20 -41.82
C ILE A 10 31.54 -2.72 -41.83
N GLY A 11 31.29 -3.72 -42.65
CA GLY A 11 30.02 -4.45 -42.68
C GLY A 11 29.95 -5.43 -41.50
N VAL A 12 28.94 -5.29 -40.66
CA VAL A 12 28.61 -6.26 -39.60
C VAL A 12 27.57 -7.21 -40.18
N ALA A 13 27.96 -8.48 -40.34
CA ALA A 13 27.04 -9.56 -40.72
C ALA A 13 26.23 -9.99 -39.49
N LEU A 14 24.90 -9.83 -39.57
CA LEU A 14 23.95 -10.33 -38.57
C LEU A 14 23.69 -11.82 -38.84
N LEU A 15 24.15 -12.70 -37.95
CA LEU A 15 23.73 -14.11 -37.92
C LEU A 15 22.37 -14.18 -37.18
N CYS A 16 21.30 -14.46 -37.92
CA CYS A 16 20.01 -14.86 -37.34
C CYS A 16 20.05 -16.33 -36.92
N ALA A 17 20.11 -16.59 -35.63
CA ALA A 17 19.85 -17.90 -35.07
C ALA A 17 18.36 -18.06 -34.82
N THR A 18 17.70 -18.93 -35.61
CA THR A 18 16.30 -19.32 -35.41
C THR A 18 16.24 -20.35 -34.29
N VAL A 19 15.68 -19.97 -33.14
CA VAL A 19 15.33 -20.92 -32.06
C VAL A 19 13.95 -21.48 -32.36
N ALA A 20 13.90 -22.79 -32.69
CA ALA A 20 12.65 -23.54 -32.85
C ALA A 20 12.04 -23.75 -31.44
N ALA A 21 10.88 -23.19 -31.19
CA ALA A 21 10.08 -23.47 -30.01
C ALA A 21 9.42 -24.85 -30.13
N GLN A 22 9.82 -25.81 -29.29
CA GLN A 22 9.10 -27.08 -29.12
C GLN A 22 7.82 -26.83 -28.34
N GLN A 23 6.68 -27.01 -29.00
CA GLN A 23 5.37 -27.08 -28.37
C GLN A 23 5.25 -28.39 -27.58
N GLN A 24 5.13 -28.28 -26.26
CA GLN A 24 4.74 -29.40 -25.41
C GLN A 24 3.23 -29.63 -25.51
N ALA A 25 2.83 -30.85 -25.77
CA ALA A 25 1.44 -31.29 -25.79
C ALA A 25 0.80 -31.24 -24.38
N PRO A 26 -0.51 -30.97 -24.24
CA PRO A 26 -1.19 -30.96 -22.96
C PRO A 26 -1.28 -32.37 -22.36
N PRO A 27 -1.24 -32.50 -21.02
CA PRO A 27 -1.34 -33.80 -20.34
C PRO A 27 -2.76 -34.37 -20.48
N ALA A 28 -2.80 -35.71 -20.66
CA ALA A 28 -4.02 -36.49 -20.82
C ALA A 28 -4.90 -36.47 -19.55
N ALA A 29 -6.21 -36.42 -19.77
CA ALA A 29 -7.23 -36.48 -18.72
C ALA A 29 -7.17 -37.81 -17.94
N GLN A 30 -7.19 -37.72 -16.61
CA GLN A 30 -7.32 -38.86 -15.71
C GLN A 30 -8.78 -39.32 -15.61
N PRO A 31 -9.07 -40.64 -15.46
CA PRO A 31 -10.43 -41.15 -15.38
C PRO A 31 -11.09 -40.88 -14.03
N GLN A 32 -12.36 -40.49 -14.07
CA GLN A 32 -13.22 -40.29 -12.93
C GLN A 32 -13.47 -41.62 -12.17
N GLY A 33 -13.04 -41.67 -10.92
CA GLY A 33 -13.34 -42.75 -10.00
C GLY A 33 -14.75 -42.63 -9.40
N GLN A 34 -15.44 -43.76 -9.34
CA GLN A 34 -16.83 -43.95 -8.93
C GLN A 34 -17.13 -43.46 -7.52
N GLN A 35 -18.33 -42.92 -7.36
CA GLN A 35 -18.97 -42.56 -6.11
C GLN A 35 -19.22 -43.80 -5.22
N GLY A 36 -18.61 -43.82 -4.03
CA GLY A 36 -19.03 -44.69 -2.94
C GLY A 36 -20.03 -43.95 -2.06
N GLN A 37 -21.28 -44.39 -2.03
CA GLN A 37 -22.28 -43.96 -1.07
C GLN A 37 -21.92 -44.54 0.30
N GLY A 38 -21.44 -43.70 1.20
CA GLY A 38 -21.28 -44.00 2.64
C GLY A 38 -22.23 -43.10 3.44
N GLN A 39 -23.39 -43.58 3.82
CA GLN A 39 -24.24 -42.96 4.83
C GLN A 39 -23.56 -43.10 6.21
N GLY A 40 -22.99 -41.98 6.68
CA GLY A 40 -22.49 -41.84 8.04
C GLY A 40 -23.11 -40.57 8.63
N GLN A 41 -24.22 -40.72 9.37
CA GLN A 41 -24.76 -39.69 10.24
C GLN A 41 -23.79 -39.46 11.41
N GLY A 42 -22.86 -38.51 11.23
CA GLY A 42 -22.06 -37.92 12.29
C GLY A 42 -22.43 -36.44 12.39
N GLN A 43 -23.36 -36.09 13.30
CA GLN A 43 -23.56 -34.72 13.73
C GLN A 43 -22.32 -34.24 14.51
N GLY A 44 -21.24 -33.97 13.78
CA GLY A 44 -20.10 -33.25 14.32
C GLY A 44 -20.51 -31.77 14.51
N ARG A 45 -20.60 -31.34 15.76
CA ARG A 45 -20.61 -29.90 16.09
C ARG A 45 -19.46 -29.23 15.35
N ARG A 46 -19.76 -28.57 14.22
CA ARG A 46 -18.82 -27.63 13.58
C ARG A 46 -18.65 -26.52 14.59
N GLY A 47 -17.54 -26.56 15.32
CA GLY A 47 -17.08 -25.43 16.09
C GLY A 47 -17.01 -24.25 15.12
N GLY A 48 -17.86 -23.24 15.29
CA GLY A 48 -17.87 -22.03 14.46
C GLY A 48 -16.49 -21.43 14.52
N GLY A 49 -15.84 -21.27 13.36
CA GLY A 49 -14.66 -20.45 13.23
C GLY A 49 -14.97 -19.00 13.66
N PRO A 50 -13.96 -18.17 13.86
CA PRO A 50 -14.19 -16.76 14.15
C PRO A 50 -15.09 -16.18 13.05
N PRO A 51 -16.03 -15.27 13.40
CA PRO A 51 -16.89 -14.63 12.42
C PRO A 51 -16.04 -13.91 11.36
N ALA A 52 -16.49 -13.96 10.10
CA ALA A 52 -15.82 -13.28 9.02
C ALA A 52 -15.67 -11.78 9.33
N PRO A 53 -14.59 -11.13 8.86
CA PRO A 53 -14.43 -9.69 8.99
C PRO A 53 -15.60 -8.95 8.33
N THR A 54 -16.07 -7.86 8.97
CA THR A 54 -17.18 -7.03 8.49
C THR A 54 -16.79 -5.56 8.35
N GLY A 55 -15.51 -5.25 8.55
CA GLY A 55 -14.95 -3.91 8.43
C GLY A 55 -14.69 -3.50 6.98
N PRO A 56 -13.88 -2.46 6.76
CA PRO A 56 -13.58 -1.97 5.42
C PRO A 56 -12.91 -3.04 4.56
N HIS A 57 -13.26 -3.01 3.27
CA HIS A 57 -12.59 -3.82 2.25
C HIS A 57 -11.38 -3.06 1.74
N ILE A 58 -10.19 -3.55 2.02
CA ILE A 58 -8.91 -2.89 1.73
C ILE A 58 -8.13 -3.72 0.72
N TYR A 59 -7.62 -3.07 -0.32
CA TYR A 59 -6.66 -3.67 -1.25
C TYR A 59 -5.29 -3.02 -1.06
N ILE A 60 -4.26 -3.81 -0.76
CA ILE A 60 -2.88 -3.33 -0.62
C ILE A 60 -2.13 -3.57 -1.94
N ARG A 61 -1.76 -2.47 -2.62
CA ARG A 61 -0.84 -2.50 -3.76
C ARG A 61 0.56 -2.19 -3.28
N ALA A 62 1.39 -3.22 -3.13
CA ALA A 62 2.80 -3.07 -2.76
C ALA A 62 3.73 -3.16 -3.98
N GLY A 63 4.95 -2.63 -3.84
CA GLY A 63 6.01 -2.73 -4.84
C GLY A 63 6.89 -3.95 -4.65
N LEU A 64 7.84 -4.15 -5.58
CA LEU A 64 8.96 -5.05 -5.39
C LEU A 64 9.99 -4.38 -4.49
N LYS A 65 10.70 -5.19 -3.68
CA LYS A 65 11.79 -4.69 -2.83
C LYS A 65 12.81 -3.92 -3.65
N SER A 66 13.15 -2.73 -3.17
CA SER A 66 14.26 -1.92 -3.65
C SER A 66 15.03 -1.36 -2.45
N HIS A 67 16.24 -0.86 -2.66
CA HIS A 67 17.12 -0.34 -1.61
C HIS A 67 17.63 -1.39 -0.61
N GLY A 68 18.31 -0.93 0.44
CA GLY A 68 18.91 -1.76 1.47
C GLY A 68 17.89 -2.40 2.43
N PRO A 69 18.36 -3.20 3.40
CA PRO A 69 17.50 -3.72 4.46
C PRO A 69 16.85 -2.58 5.25
N GLY A 70 15.56 -2.72 5.56
CA GLY A 70 14.78 -1.69 6.28
C GLY A 70 14.28 -0.56 5.42
N GLN A 71 14.71 -0.43 4.17
CA GLN A 71 14.32 0.63 3.24
C GLN A 71 13.48 0.07 2.10
N HIS A 72 12.40 0.75 1.71
CA HIS A 72 11.48 0.32 0.65
C HIS A 72 11.06 -1.16 0.78
N ASP A 73 10.77 -1.60 1.99
CA ASP A 73 10.36 -2.99 2.27
C ASP A 73 8.88 -3.22 1.89
N TYR A 74 8.54 -2.90 0.62
CA TYR A 74 7.19 -3.01 0.08
C TYR A 74 6.54 -4.39 0.24
N PRO A 75 7.24 -5.53 -0.04
CA PRO A 75 6.65 -6.84 0.18
C PRO A 75 6.41 -7.15 1.67
N GLN A 76 7.29 -6.66 2.55
CA GLN A 76 7.12 -6.79 4.00
C GLN A 76 5.89 -6.01 4.48
N PHE A 77 5.68 -4.80 3.94
CA PHE A 77 4.49 -4.01 4.20
C PHE A 77 3.21 -4.79 3.85
N LEU A 78 3.17 -5.42 2.66
CA LEU A 78 2.03 -6.24 2.25
C LEU A 78 1.74 -7.35 3.27
N ALA A 79 2.77 -8.04 3.75
CA ALA A 79 2.62 -9.12 4.72
C ALA A 79 2.15 -8.61 6.09
N ASP A 80 2.85 -7.62 6.65
CA ASP A 80 2.59 -7.13 8.01
C ASP A 80 1.28 -6.36 8.09
N TRP A 81 1.03 -5.45 7.14
CA TRP A 81 -0.19 -4.65 7.15
C TRP A 81 -1.44 -5.43 6.76
N SER A 82 -1.31 -6.51 5.98
CA SER A 82 -2.42 -7.44 5.79
C SER A 82 -2.83 -8.07 7.13
N LYS A 83 -1.86 -8.46 7.97
CA LYS A 83 -2.12 -8.98 9.31
C LYS A 83 -2.71 -7.90 10.23
N ILE A 84 -2.03 -6.75 10.34
CA ILE A 84 -2.43 -5.62 11.19
C ILE A 84 -3.88 -5.22 10.93
N LEU A 85 -4.26 -5.08 9.66
CA LEU A 85 -5.61 -4.65 9.26
C LEU A 85 -6.65 -5.76 9.45
N THR A 86 -6.30 -7.03 9.17
CA THR A 86 -7.20 -8.17 9.38
C THR A 86 -7.51 -8.37 10.87
N GLU A 87 -6.52 -8.22 11.74
CA GLU A 87 -6.70 -8.27 13.20
C GLU A 87 -7.61 -7.12 13.70
N ARG A 88 -7.77 -6.06 12.92
CA ARG A 88 -8.65 -4.91 13.16
C ARG A 88 -9.97 -4.96 12.37
N ASN A 89 -10.39 -6.16 11.99
CA ASN A 89 -11.66 -6.42 11.33
C ASN A 89 -11.76 -6.03 9.85
N ALA A 90 -10.70 -5.59 9.18
CA ALA A 90 -10.75 -5.33 7.76
C ALA A 90 -10.77 -6.65 6.94
N VAL A 91 -11.43 -6.61 5.79
CA VAL A 91 -11.26 -7.61 4.73
C VAL A 91 -10.11 -7.14 3.86
N VAL A 92 -9.00 -7.91 3.83
CA VAL A 92 -7.77 -7.46 3.17
C VAL A 92 -7.40 -8.38 2.03
N ASN A 93 -7.21 -7.80 0.86
CA ASN A 93 -6.56 -8.42 -0.31
C ASN A 93 -5.35 -7.57 -0.70
N GLY A 94 -4.45 -8.10 -1.51
CA GLY A 94 -3.33 -7.32 -2.01
C GLY A 94 -2.40 -8.10 -2.91
N SER A 95 -1.54 -7.38 -3.61
CA SER A 95 -0.57 -7.95 -4.53
C SER A 95 0.64 -7.05 -4.75
N LEU A 96 1.66 -7.61 -5.42
CA LEU A 96 2.83 -6.88 -5.91
C LEU A 96 2.67 -6.38 -7.36
N HIS A 97 1.56 -6.69 -8.02
CA HIS A 97 1.18 -6.17 -9.33
C HIS A 97 0.07 -5.12 -9.22
N PHE A 98 -0.18 -4.38 -10.28
CA PHE A 98 -1.34 -3.48 -10.31
C PHE A 98 -2.64 -4.31 -10.30
N PRO A 99 -3.66 -3.94 -9.50
CA PRO A 99 -4.89 -4.72 -9.42
C PRO A 99 -5.69 -4.68 -10.72
N THR A 100 -6.34 -5.77 -11.03
CA THR A 100 -7.36 -5.84 -12.07
C THR A 100 -8.64 -5.11 -11.63
N ALA A 101 -9.50 -4.78 -12.58
CA ALA A 101 -10.81 -4.22 -12.27
C ALA A 101 -11.65 -5.15 -11.36
N GLN A 102 -11.54 -6.48 -11.55
CA GLN A 102 -12.23 -7.48 -10.74
C GLN A 102 -11.71 -7.51 -9.29
N GLU A 103 -10.39 -7.43 -9.09
CA GLU A 103 -9.80 -7.40 -7.75
C GLU A 103 -10.21 -6.15 -6.96
N LEU A 104 -10.55 -5.07 -7.66
CA LEU A 104 -11.05 -3.85 -7.02
C LEU A 104 -12.56 -3.86 -6.77
N GLU A 105 -13.32 -4.86 -7.24
CA GLU A 105 -14.75 -4.94 -6.95
C GLU A 105 -15.02 -5.00 -5.44
N GLY A 106 -15.90 -4.12 -4.96
CA GLY A 106 -16.23 -4.03 -3.54
C GLY A 106 -15.15 -3.44 -2.63
N VAL A 107 -13.96 -3.10 -3.14
CA VAL A 107 -12.89 -2.47 -2.35
C VAL A 107 -13.30 -1.05 -1.98
N ASP A 108 -13.29 -0.73 -0.67
CA ASP A 108 -13.55 0.60 -0.14
C ASP A 108 -12.35 1.53 -0.31
N VAL A 109 -11.13 1.02 -0.07
CA VAL A 109 -9.89 1.79 -0.15
C VAL A 109 -8.73 0.95 -0.70
N MET A 110 -7.96 1.53 -1.63
CA MET A 110 -6.69 0.98 -2.09
C MET A 110 -5.56 1.70 -1.36
N VAL A 111 -4.74 0.91 -0.64
CA VAL A 111 -3.52 1.37 0.04
C VAL A 111 -2.33 1.05 -0.84
N MET A 112 -1.59 2.06 -1.24
CA MET A 112 -0.43 1.91 -2.12
C MET A 112 0.86 2.25 -1.39
N TYR A 113 1.80 1.30 -1.41
CA TYR A 113 3.18 1.49 -1.00
C TYR A 113 4.11 0.82 -2.01
N LYS A 114 4.52 1.63 -2.99
CA LYS A 114 5.38 1.19 -4.11
C LYS A 114 6.08 2.42 -4.73
N GLY A 115 7.32 2.27 -5.17
CA GLY A 115 8.00 3.33 -5.92
C GLY A 115 7.34 3.62 -7.26
N ASP A 116 7.25 4.89 -7.65
CA ASP A 116 6.73 5.36 -8.94
C ASP A 116 5.34 4.82 -9.29
N ALA A 117 4.38 4.89 -8.35
CA ALA A 117 3.04 4.39 -8.64
C ALA A 117 2.29 5.22 -9.69
N GLY A 118 2.72 6.46 -9.94
CA GLY A 118 2.23 7.28 -11.05
C GLY A 118 2.68 6.80 -12.44
N GLY A 119 3.66 5.88 -12.50
CA GLY A 119 4.11 5.23 -13.74
C GLY A 119 3.22 4.07 -14.15
N MET A 120 1.98 4.37 -14.51
CA MET A 120 0.96 3.39 -14.91
C MET A 120 0.87 3.23 -16.42
N THR A 121 0.57 2.00 -16.88
CA THR A 121 0.14 1.79 -18.27
C THR A 121 -1.22 2.47 -18.53
N PRO A 122 -1.62 2.69 -19.79
CA PRO A 122 -2.94 3.24 -20.10
C PRO A 122 -4.09 2.43 -19.52
N GLU A 123 -3.95 1.10 -19.48
CA GLU A 123 -4.94 0.17 -18.90
C GLU A 123 -5.03 0.33 -17.40
N GLU A 124 -3.89 0.35 -16.69
CA GLU A 124 -3.83 0.56 -15.25
C GLU A 124 -4.40 1.92 -14.85
N LYS A 125 -4.11 2.97 -15.63
CA LYS A 125 -4.69 4.30 -15.45
C LYS A 125 -6.22 4.26 -15.58
N THR A 126 -6.74 3.57 -16.59
CA THR A 126 -8.18 3.41 -16.81
C THR A 126 -8.83 2.66 -15.64
N ILE A 127 -8.20 1.60 -15.14
CA ILE A 127 -8.67 0.85 -13.97
C ILE A 127 -8.72 1.74 -12.73
N LEU A 128 -7.64 2.50 -12.47
CA LEU A 128 -7.58 3.43 -11.34
C LEU A 128 -8.69 4.49 -11.44
N GLU A 129 -8.83 5.13 -12.60
CA GLU A 129 -9.84 6.18 -12.78
C GLU A 129 -11.26 5.64 -12.60
N ASN A 130 -11.57 4.45 -13.13
CA ASN A 130 -12.87 3.82 -12.94
C ASN A 130 -13.13 3.46 -11.48
N TYR A 131 -12.10 2.97 -10.77
CA TYR A 131 -12.17 2.73 -9.34
C TYR A 131 -12.49 4.02 -8.56
N LEU A 132 -11.79 5.10 -8.84
CA LEU A 132 -12.02 6.41 -8.20
C LEU A 132 -13.39 7.01 -8.60
N LYS A 133 -13.82 6.88 -9.86
CA LYS A 133 -15.13 7.35 -10.33
C LYS A 133 -16.30 6.67 -9.62
N ARG A 134 -16.17 5.42 -9.17
CA ARG A 134 -17.19 4.80 -8.35
C ARG A 134 -17.16 5.25 -6.87
N GLY A 135 -16.14 6.05 -6.49
CA GLY A 135 -15.97 6.61 -5.16
C GLY A 135 -15.03 5.81 -4.25
N GLY A 136 -14.21 4.91 -4.79
CA GLY A 136 -13.19 4.19 -4.06
C GLY A 136 -12.14 5.14 -3.47
N GLY A 137 -11.68 4.87 -2.24
CA GLY A 137 -10.67 5.68 -1.55
C GLY A 137 -9.25 5.30 -1.95
N LEU A 138 -8.30 6.20 -1.73
CA LEU A 138 -6.89 6.00 -2.06
C LEU A 138 -6.00 6.40 -0.87
N VAL A 139 -4.97 5.60 -0.61
CA VAL A 139 -3.92 5.93 0.35
C VAL A 139 -2.58 5.80 -0.34
N SER A 140 -1.73 6.79 -0.18
CA SER A 140 -0.41 6.87 -0.79
C SER A 140 0.66 7.04 0.27
N PHE A 141 1.62 6.13 0.30
CA PHE A 141 2.77 6.19 1.18
C PHE A 141 4.05 6.35 0.39
N HIS A 142 4.89 7.29 0.81
CA HIS A 142 6.22 7.53 0.32
C HIS A 142 6.26 7.71 -1.22
N ASP A 143 7.20 7.10 -1.90
CA ASP A 143 7.42 7.15 -3.35
C ASP A 143 6.21 6.76 -4.21
N THR A 144 5.13 6.30 -3.60
CA THR A 144 3.85 6.09 -4.29
C THR A 144 3.37 7.35 -5.01
N LEU A 145 3.66 8.54 -4.47
CA LEU A 145 3.28 9.82 -5.09
C LEU A 145 4.17 10.22 -6.28
N CYS A 146 5.21 9.42 -6.58
CA CYS A 146 6.10 9.68 -7.70
C CYS A 146 5.58 9.11 -9.02
N GLY A 147 5.94 9.76 -10.12
CA GLY A 147 5.62 9.29 -11.46
C GLY A 147 6.14 10.20 -12.57
N PRO A 148 6.12 9.74 -13.83
CA PRO A 148 6.64 10.50 -14.96
C PRO A 148 5.81 11.74 -15.31
N ASP A 149 4.53 11.77 -14.93
CA ASP A 149 3.60 12.88 -15.14
C ASP A 149 3.02 13.36 -13.80
N PRO A 150 3.80 14.16 -13.02
CA PRO A 150 3.33 14.66 -11.74
C PRO A 150 2.16 15.65 -11.87
N ALA A 151 1.99 16.31 -13.00
CA ALA A 151 0.87 17.21 -13.22
C ALA A 151 -0.45 16.45 -13.24
N TYR A 152 -0.54 15.33 -13.98
CA TYR A 152 -1.69 14.44 -13.93
C TYR A 152 -1.86 13.81 -12.54
N TYR A 153 -0.78 13.25 -11.98
CA TYR A 153 -0.88 12.47 -10.77
C TYR A 153 -1.23 13.31 -9.54
N SER A 154 -0.84 14.59 -9.53
CA SER A 154 -1.30 15.53 -8.51
C SER A 154 -2.82 15.73 -8.51
N THR A 155 -3.49 15.62 -9.67
CA THR A 155 -4.97 15.68 -9.73
C THR A 155 -5.64 14.48 -9.07
N ILE A 156 -4.90 13.40 -8.86
CA ILE A 156 -5.35 12.17 -8.18
C ILE A 156 -5.08 12.22 -6.67
N LEU A 157 -3.90 12.70 -6.27
CA LEU A 157 -3.43 12.65 -4.86
C LEU A 157 -3.40 14.01 -4.17
N GLY A 158 -3.66 15.11 -4.88
CA GLY A 158 -3.49 16.47 -4.38
C GLY A 158 -2.08 17.00 -4.54
N GLY A 159 -1.06 16.15 -4.38
CA GLY A 159 0.34 16.43 -4.60
C GLY A 159 1.07 15.24 -5.20
N ALA A 160 2.06 15.50 -6.06
CA ALA A 160 2.89 14.48 -6.69
C ALA A 160 4.28 15.04 -7.00
N LYS A 161 5.23 14.17 -7.31
CA LYS A 161 6.57 14.60 -7.76
C LYS A 161 7.08 13.69 -8.88
N LYS A 162 8.10 14.18 -9.60
CA LYS A 162 8.84 13.36 -10.55
C LYS A 162 10.01 12.71 -9.84
N HIS A 163 10.19 11.41 -10.03
CA HIS A 163 11.30 10.67 -9.46
C HIS A 163 12.61 11.06 -10.15
N GLY A 164 13.72 10.98 -9.41
CA GLY A 164 15.07 11.20 -9.94
C GLY A 164 15.49 12.68 -10.09
N GLU A 165 14.62 13.62 -9.79
CA GLU A 165 14.99 15.04 -9.66
C GLU A 165 15.47 15.32 -8.23
N VAL A 166 16.33 16.35 -8.05
CA VAL A 166 16.82 16.77 -6.72
C VAL A 166 15.70 17.50 -5.99
N ASN A 167 14.77 16.72 -5.42
CA ASN A 167 13.60 17.22 -4.72
C ASN A 167 13.33 16.40 -3.43
N TYR A 168 14.37 15.83 -2.84
CA TYR A 168 14.32 15.02 -1.63
C TYR A 168 15.60 15.16 -0.79
N THR A 169 15.50 14.75 0.47
CA THR A 169 16.61 14.64 1.42
C THR A 169 16.58 13.28 2.06
N LEU A 170 17.61 12.45 1.83
CA LEU A 170 17.77 11.15 2.46
C LEU A 170 18.23 11.29 3.91
N ASP A 171 17.94 10.28 4.73
CA ASP A 171 18.33 10.25 6.15
C ASP A 171 18.00 11.53 6.91
N ALA A 172 16.96 12.23 6.50
CA ALA A 172 16.57 13.48 7.09
C ALA A 172 15.95 13.27 8.47
N ASN A 173 16.17 14.21 9.34
CA ASN A 173 15.29 14.41 10.48
C ASN A 173 14.03 15.11 9.96
N VAL A 174 12.88 14.46 10.07
CA VAL A 174 11.58 14.99 9.64
C VAL A 174 10.81 15.46 10.87
N PRO A 175 10.96 16.74 11.27
CA PRO A 175 10.28 17.30 12.43
C PRO A 175 8.87 17.72 12.04
N TYR A 176 7.90 16.83 12.24
CA TYR A 176 6.51 17.17 11.98
C TYR A 176 6.02 18.29 12.88
N LYS A 177 5.39 19.26 12.26
CA LYS A 177 4.54 20.26 12.89
C LYS A 177 3.11 19.97 12.51
N VAL A 178 2.29 19.59 13.49
CA VAL A 178 0.85 19.38 13.30
C VAL A 178 0.17 20.72 13.02
N VAL A 179 -0.46 20.84 11.84
CA VAL A 179 -1.08 22.11 11.39
C VAL A 179 -2.55 22.14 11.76
N ASP A 180 -3.22 20.97 11.73
CA ASP A 180 -4.60 20.83 12.17
C ASP A 180 -4.73 19.75 13.26
N PRO A 181 -4.50 20.12 14.53
CA PRO A 181 -4.65 19.18 15.65
C PRO A 181 -6.10 18.80 15.95
N THR A 182 -7.07 19.51 15.34
CA THR A 182 -8.50 19.22 15.52
C THR A 182 -9.02 18.17 14.56
N ASN A 183 -8.25 17.85 13.52
CA ASN A 183 -8.62 16.80 12.58
C ASN A 183 -8.54 15.43 13.25
N PRO A 184 -9.58 14.60 13.21
CA PRO A 184 -9.58 13.29 13.88
C PRO A 184 -8.45 12.36 13.46
N ILE A 185 -7.90 12.48 12.23
CA ILE A 185 -6.73 11.71 11.80
C ILE A 185 -5.52 12.02 12.70
N MET A 186 -5.37 13.29 13.09
CA MET A 186 -4.24 13.78 13.87
C MET A 186 -4.44 13.68 15.39
N GLU A 187 -5.62 13.26 15.84
CA GLU A 187 -5.90 13.09 17.27
C GLU A 187 -4.90 12.15 17.94
N GLY A 188 -4.23 12.61 18.99
CA GLY A 188 -3.17 11.91 19.70
C GLY A 188 -1.78 12.07 19.07
N MET A 189 -1.67 12.63 17.86
CA MET A 189 -0.39 13.00 17.29
C MET A 189 0.02 14.39 17.79
N THR A 190 1.21 14.46 18.35
CA THR A 190 1.87 15.73 18.70
C THR A 190 2.97 16.02 17.69
N ASP A 191 3.64 17.18 17.83
CA ASP A 191 4.86 17.43 17.08
C ASP A 191 5.89 16.35 17.42
N VAL A 192 6.35 15.63 16.42
CA VAL A 192 7.27 14.50 16.55
C VAL A 192 8.28 14.52 15.44
N SER A 193 9.50 14.08 15.71
CA SER A 193 10.52 13.88 14.68
C SER A 193 10.74 12.40 14.45
N ILE A 194 10.86 12.02 13.18
CA ILE A 194 11.31 10.70 12.73
C ILE A 194 12.48 10.83 11.79
N ARG A 195 13.29 9.79 11.67
CA ARG A 195 14.28 9.70 10.59
C ARG A 195 13.63 9.03 9.39
N ASP A 196 13.67 9.71 8.26
CA ASP A 196 13.11 9.22 6.99
C ASP A 196 13.64 10.06 5.83
N GLU A 197 13.08 9.91 4.66
CA GLU A 197 13.26 10.79 3.53
C GLU A 197 12.22 11.92 3.56
N ALA A 198 12.65 13.14 3.36
CA ALA A 198 11.76 14.30 3.23
C ALA A 198 11.73 14.77 1.78
N PHE A 199 10.53 14.96 1.23
CA PHE A 199 10.34 15.49 -0.11
C PHE A 199 10.02 16.99 -0.09
N TYR A 200 10.51 17.69 -1.09
CA TYR A 200 10.20 19.09 -1.36
C TYR A 200 10.02 19.29 -2.88
N LEU A 201 9.72 20.49 -3.31
CA LEU A 201 9.50 20.84 -4.72
C LEU A 201 8.39 19.98 -5.36
N MET A 202 7.25 19.91 -4.68
CA MET A 202 6.10 19.13 -5.11
C MET A 202 5.32 19.85 -6.21
N THR A 203 4.72 19.06 -7.11
CA THR A 203 3.66 19.52 -8.01
C THR A 203 2.32 19.36 -7.31
N TRP A 204 1.64 20.47 -7.03
CA TRP A 204 0.35 20.50 -6.35
C TRP A 204 -0.80 20.66 -7.34
N ALA A 205 -1.90 19.96 -7.07
CA ALA A 205 -3.15 20.21 -7.77
C ALA A 205 -3.66 21.63 -7.48
N GLN A 206 -4.22 22.28 -8.49
CA GLN A 206 -4.88 23.58 -8.31
C GLN A 206 -6.28 23.38 -7.71
N SER A 207 -6.34 23.05 -6.41
CA SER A 207 -7.59 22.67 -5.74
C SER A 207 -7.60 23.14 -4.29
N PRO A 208 -8.69 23.80 -3.84
CA PRO A 208 -8.86 24.16 -2.42
C PRO A 208 -9.19 22.94 -1.52
N LYS A 209 -9.33 21.75 -2.09
CA LYS A 209 -9.70 20.53 -1.37
C LYS A 209 -8.48 19.74 -0.86
N ILE A 210 -7.29 20.28 -1.01
CA ILE A 210 -6.09 19.78 -0.34
C ILE A 210 -6.11 20.33 1.08
N HIS A 211 -6.15 19.42 2.06
CA HIS A 211 -6.13 19.79 3.47
C HIS A 211 -4.84 19.28 4.11
N VAL A 212 -3.92 20.18 4.40
CA VAL A 212 -2.63 19.85 5.02
C VAL A 212 -2.84 19.56 6.50
N LEU A 213 -2.38 18.40 6.95
CA LEU A 213 -2.48 17.94 8.33
C LEU A 213 -1.19 18.19 9.13
N ALA A 214 -0.03 18.00 8.47
CA ALA A 214 1.26 18.29 9.06
C ALA A 214 2.26 18.75 7.98
N THR A 215 3.15 19.64 8.38
CA THR A 215 4.33 20.08 7.62
C THR A 215 5.60 19.57 8.30
N ALA A 216 6.72 19.60 7.60
CA ALA A 216 8.03 19.51 8.22
C ALA A 216 8.98 20.53 7.57
N LYS A 217 9.88 21.03 8.40
CA LYS A 217 10.98 21.87 7.94
C LYS A 217 12.02 20.99 7.26
N ILE A 218 12.39 21.32 6.03
CA ILE A 218 13.42 20.60 5.28
C ILE A 218 14.77 20.83 5.93
N ASP A 219 15.48 19.76 6.24
CA ASP A 219 16.82 19.80 6.83
C ASP A 219 17.82 20.58 5.99
N ASP A 220 18.78 21.17 6.66
CA ASP A 220 19.87 21.97 6.10
C ASP A 220 20.97 21.06 5.49
N THR A 221 20.57 20.19 4.57
CA THR A 221 21.47 19.28 3.85
C THR A 221 22.11 19.95 2.62
N PRO A 222 23.24 19.42 2.13
CA PRO A 222 23.82 19.94 0.88
C PRO A 222 22.85 19.92 -0.31
N SER A 223 22.05 18.86 -0.45
CA SER A 223 21.06 18.75 -1.54
C SER A 223 19.94 19.78 -1.41
N ALA A 224 19.39 19.97 -0.21
CA ALA A 224 18.36 20.97 0.03
C ALA A 224 18.87 22.40 -0.17
N LYS A 225 20.10 22.71 0.28
CA LYS A 225 20.76 23.99 0.01
C LYS A 225 20.96 24.25 -1.47
N GLN A 226 21.49 23.26 -2.19
CA GLN A 226 21.71 23.38 -3.63
C GLN A 226 20.39 23.61 -4.38
N ALA A 227 19.32 22.98 -3.94
CA ALA A 227 17.98 23.13 -4.52
C ALA A 227 17.26 24.43 -4.06
N GLY A 228 17.80 25.14 -3.05
CA GLY A 228 17.21 26.37 -2.50
C GLY A 228 16.01 26.13 -1.57
N HIS A 229 15.84 24.92 -1.03
CA HIS A 229 14.71 24.52 -0.20
C HIS A 229 15.08 24.23 1.26
N ALA A 230 16.35 24.40 1.66
CA ALA A 230 16.77 24.24 3.05
C ALA A 230 15.99 25.19 3.96
N GLY A 231 15.39 24.64 5.04
CA GLY A 231 14.60 25.38 6.01
C GLY A 231 13.17 25.72 5.53
N GLU A 232 12.74 25.27 4.35
CA GLU A 232 11.37 25.43 3.87
C GLU A 232 10.41 24.54 4.68
N ASP A 233 9.23 25.06 5.03
CA ASP A 233 8.15 24.27 5.61
C ASP A 233 7.31 23.64 4.49
N VAL A 234 7.38 22.31 4.36
CA VAL A 234 6.71 21.57 3.27
C VAL A 234 5.65 20.64 3.84
N PRO A 235 4.44 20.58 3.24
CA PRO A 235 3.45 19.57 3.58
C PRO A 235 4.01 18.15 3.47
N GLN A 236 3.83 17.34 4.53
CA GLN A 236 4.27 15.95 4.59
C GLN A 236 3.10 14.98 4.77
N ILE A 237 1.99 15.47 5.32
CA ILE A 237 0.77 14.70 5.54
C ILE A 237 -0.41 15.57 5.10
N TRP A 238 -1.25 15.00 4.23
CA TRP A 238 -2.47 15.71 3.81
C TRP A 238 -3.59 14.77 3.42
N THR A 239 -4.79 15.31 3.39
CA THR A 239 -5.96 14.70 2.77
C THR A 239 -6.35 15.47 1.52
N TYR A 240 -6.97 14.78 0.59
CA TYR A 240 -7.48 15.34 -0.64
C TYR A 240 -8.83 14.76 -0.98
N GLU A 241 -9.81 15.61 -1.25
CA GLU A 241 -11.12 15.19 -1.73
C GLU A 241 -11.29 15.65 -3.18
N ASN A 242 -11.65 14.73 -4.08
CA ASN A 242 -11.85 15.08 -5.48
C ASN A 242 -12.98 14.27 -6.10
N THR A 243 -13.40 14.72 -7.28
CA THR A 243 -14.40 14.04 -8.13
C THR A 243 -13.92 14.08 -9.56
N LEU A 244 -13.58 12.91 -10.11
CA LEU A 244 -13.23 12.81 -11.53
C LEU A 244 -14.48 13.04 -12.39
N PRO A 245 -14.33 13.54 -13.63
CA PRO A 245 -15.44 13.78 -14.53
C PRO A 245 -16.37 12.56 -14.68
N GLY A 246 -17.65 12.76 -14.42
CA GLY A 246 -18.68 11.70 -14.46
C GLY A 246 -18.63 10.71 -13.29
N GLY A 247 -17.81 10.97 -12.27
CA GLY A 247 -17.66 10.09 -11.11
C GLY A 247 -18.33 10.59 -9.85
N LYS A 248 -18.19 9.78 -8.80
CA LYS A 248 -18.56 10.11 -7.41
C LYS A 248 -17.36 10.72 -6.68
N PRO A 249 -17.57 11.48 -5.59
CA PRO A 249 -16.48 11.96 -4.76
C PRO A 249 -15.67 10.81 -4.16
N TYR A 250 -14.33 10.91 -4.23
CA TYR A 250 -13.38 10.03 -3.57
C TYR A 250 -12.51 10.80 -2.59
N ARG A 251 -11.77 10.07 -1.75
CA ARG A 251 -10.85 10.59 -0.76
C ARG A 251 -9.48 10.00 -0.96
N ALA A 252 -8.44 10.82 -0.89
CA ALA A 252 -7.05 10.37 -0.84
C ALA A 252 -6.38 10.86 0.44
N PHE A 253 -5.71 9.95 1.15
CA PHE A 253 -4.84 10.25 2.28
C PHE A 253 -3.40 10.01 1.87
N VAL A 254 -2.52 10.96 2.15
CA VAL A 254 -1.11 10.89 1.76
C VAL A 254 -0.21 11.15 2.96
N TRP A 255 0.76 10.26 3.13
CA TRP A 255 1.89 10.40 4.04
C TRP A 255 3.17 10.20 3.24
N MET A 256 4.02 11.24 3.22
CA MET A 256 5.20 11.27 2.35
C MET A 256 6.34 10.36 2.79
N GLN A 257 6.40 9.98 4.05
CA GLN A 257 7.46 9.13 4.60
C GLN A 257 7.16 7.65 4.40
N GLY A 258 8.13 6.81 4.76
CA GLY A 258 8.08 5.37 4.58
C GLY A 258 9.27 4.84 3.80
N HIS A 259 10.32 5.64 3.56
CA HIS A 259 11.61 5.16 3.13
C HIS A 259 12.15 4.15 4.14
N GLU A 260 12.15 4.54 5.41
CA GLU A 260 12.49 3.69 6.54
C GLU A 260 11.26 2.91 7.00
N TYR A 261 11.26 1.59 6.78
CA TYR A 261 10.12 0.73 7.06
C TYR A 261 9.68 0.72 8.52
N SER A 262 10.63 0.89 9.45
CA SER A 262 10.36 0.93 10.89
C SER A 262 9.36 2.02 11.30
N ASN A 263 9.24 3.09 10.51
CA ASN A 263 8.30 4.17 10.79
C ASN A 263 6.83 3.76 10.64
N PHE A 264 6.54 2.70 9.90
CA PHE A 264 5.16 2.18 9.75
C PHE A 264 4.59 1.57 11.03
N THR A 265 5.45 1.14 11.94
CA THR A 265 5.08 0.56 13.24
C THR A 265 5.51 1.42 14.44
N ASP A 266 5.96 2.65 14.19
CA ASP A 266 6.19 3.62 15.27
C ASP A 266 4.85 3.94 15.94
N ILE A 267 4.81 3.75 17.26
CA ILE A 267 3.60 3.92 18.08
C ILE A 267 2.97 5.33 17.96
N ARG A 268 3.74 6.32 17.54
CA ARG A 268 3.29 7.70 17.33
C ARG A 268 2.68 7.89 15.93
N ILE A 269 3.07 7.06 14.96
CA ILE A 269 2.71 7.16 13.54
C ILE A 269 1.61 6.17 13.16
N GLU A 270 1.72 4.90 13.56
CA GLU A 270 0.76 3.83 13.19
C GLU A 270 -0.72 4.23 13.40
N PRO A 271 -1.11 4.83 14.55
CA PRO A 271 -2.52 5.22 14.75
C PRO A 271 -3.01 6.25 13.73
N MET A 272 -2.17 7.21 13.36
CA MET A 272 -2.47 8.22 12.34
C MET A 272 -2.67 7.57 10.96
N LEU A 273 -1.81 6.60 10.58
CA LEU A 273 -1.96 5.86 9.32
C LEU A 273 -3.27 5.06 9.29
N LEU A 274 -3.61 4.37 10.38
CA LEU A 274 -4.86 3.60 10.50
C LEU A 274 -6.09 4.50 10.37
N LYS A 275 -6.07 5.68 11.02
CA LYS A 275 -7.15 6.68 10.90
C LYS A 275 -7.25 7.24 9.48
N GLY A 276 -6.12 7.51 8.82
CA GLY A 276 -6.07 7.96 7.44
C GLY A 276 -6.67 6.93 6.46
N ILE A 277 -6.35 5.63 6.66
CA ILE A 277 -6.94 4.53 5.88
C ILE A 277 -8.45 4.46 6.10
N ALA A 278 -8.91 4.51 7.35
CA ALA A 278 -10.34 4.48 7.69
C ALA A 278 -11.09 5.66 7.05
N TRP A 279 -10.53 6.88 7.14
CA TRP A 279 -11.11 8.07 6.54
C TRP A 279 -11.20 7.97 5.00
N ALA A 280 -10.14 7.49 4.35
CA ALA A 280 -10.14 7.29 2.91
C ALA A 280 -11.17 6.22 2.49
N ALA A 281 -11.37 5.18 3.30
CA ALA A 281 -12.41 4.17 3.13
C ALA A 281 -13.83 4.68 3.44
N LYS A 282 -14.00 5.94 3.84
CA LYS A 282 -15.28 6.55 4.27
C LYS A 282 -15.91 5.82 5.46
N LYS A 283 -15.08 5.30 6.36
CA LYS A 283 -15.48 4.67 7.63
C LYS A 283 -15.22 5.63 8.80
N PRO A 284 -15.74 5.36 10.00
CA PRO A 284 -15.35 6.08 11.21
C PRO A 284 -13.83 6.06 11.39
N TYR A 285 -13.24 7.15 11.87
CA TYR A 285 -11.79 7.28 12.03
C TYR A 285 -11.16 6.20 12.92
N ASP A 286 -11.91 5.73 13.91
CA ASP A 286 -11.48 4.71 14.88
C ASP A 286 -11.74 3.26 14.41
N ALA A 287 -12.33 3.08 13.22
CA ALA A 287 -12.76 1.75 12.72
C ALA A 287 -11.63 0.71 12.68
N LEU A 288 -10.38 1.17 12.59
CA LEU A 288 -9.20 0.32 12.51
C LEU A 288 -8.29 0.40 13.75
N LEU A 289 -8.69 1.08 14.83
CA LEU A 289 -7.83 1.22 16.02
C LEU A 289 -7.90 0.02 16.95
N THR A 290 -9.04 -0.70 17.00
CA THR A 290 -9.25 -1.78 17.95
C THR A 290 -8.87 -3.13 17.34
N VAL A 291 -7.94 -3.84 17.98
CA VAL A 291 -7.62 -5.24 17.65
C VAL A 291 -8.73 -6.15 18.14
N ARG A 292 -9.24 -7.02 17.29
CA ARG A 292 -10.19 -8.06 17.69
C ARG A 292 -9.48 -9.10 18.54
N THR A 293 -9.97 -9.33 19.75
CA THR A 293 -9.56 -10.48 20.52
C THR A 293 -10.15 -11.73 19.84
N PRO A 294 -9.34 -12.70 19.38
CA PRO A 294 -9.89 -13.97 18.90
C PRO A 294 -10.75 -14.60 20.01
N PRO A 295 -11.92 -15.20 19.69
CA PRO A 295 -12.68 -15.91 20.68
C PRO A 295 -11.77 -16.96 21.33
N GLN A 296 -11.63 -16.89 22.66
CA GLN A 296 -10.88 -17.90 23.39
C GLN A 296 -11.47 -19.26 23.03
N ARG A 297 -10.67 -20.14 22.45
CA ARG A 297 -11.06 -21.55 22.32
C ARG A 297 -11.33 -22.03 23.74
N GLY A 298 -12.61 -22.25 24.05
CA GLY A 298 -13.00 -22.81 25.34
C GLY A 298 -12.14 -24.03 25.59
N GLY A 299 -11.32 -23.99 26.63
CA GLY A 299 -10.51 -25.11 27.06
C GLY A 299 -11.45 -26.27 27.29
N GLY A 300 -11.37 -27.28 26.41
CA GLY A 300 -12.06 -28.55 26.64
C GLY A 300 -11.60 -29.06 27.98
N GLY A 301 -12.49 -28.96 28.96
CA GLY A 301 -12.23 -29.51 30.28
C GLY A 301 -11.86 -30.99 30.11
N ALA A 302 -10.60 -31.31 30.37
CA ALA A 302 -10.20 -32.70 30.58
C ALA A 302 -10.91 -33.16 31.83
N GLY A 303 -12.10 -33.78 31.65
CA GLY A 303 -12.75 -34.54 32.69
C GLY A 303 -11.82 -35.66 33.12
N ARG A 304 -11.14 -35.46 34.24
CA ARG A 304 -10.50 -36.55 34.98
C ARG A 304 -11.61 -37.51 35.41
N GLY A 305 -11.76 -38.61 34.70
CA GLY A 305 -12.50 -39.78 35.17
C GLY A 305 -11.78 -40.36 36.39
N GLU A 306 -12.26 -40.09 37.60
CA GLU A 306 -11.89 -40.85 38.79
C GLU A 306 -12.38 -42.26 38.62
N GLY A 307 -11.49 -43.19 38.29
CA GLY A 307 -11.71 -44.62 38.38
C GLY A 307 -11.83 -45.04 39.83
N ARG A 308 -13.03 -45.30 40.31
CA ARG A 308 -13.27 -46.03 41.57
C ARG A 308 -12.77 -47.45 41.36
N GLY A 309 -11.63 -47.78 41.97
CA GLY A 309 -11.19 -49.13 42.26
C GLY A 309 -11.99 -49.67 43.42
N GLY A 310 -12.92 -50.62 43.18
CA GLY A 310 -13.54 -51.47 44.19
C GLY A 310 -12.59 -52.57 44.62
N GLY A 311 -12.21 -52.58 45.88
CA GLY A 311 -11.54 -53.69 46.48
C GLY A 311 -12.58 -54.77 46.86
N GLY A 312 -12.21 -56.03 46.76
CA GLY A 312 -12.88 -57.17 47.20
C GLY A 312 -11.91 -58.30 47.47
N GLN A 313 -11.70 -58.60 48.78
CA GLN A 313 -11.15 -59.77 49.43
C GLN A 313 -9.80 -60.33 48.97
#